data_e3cea7139eddaa3bc6d9e9f46afa651c
#
_entry.id   e3cea7139eddaa3bc6d9e9f46afa651c
#
_cell.length_a   1.000
_cell.length_b   1.000
_cell.length_c   1.000
_cell.angle_alpha   90.00
_cell.angle_beta   90.00
_cell.angle_gamma   90.00
#
_symmetry.space_group_name_H-M   'P 1'
#
loop_
_entity.id
_entity.type
_entity.pdbx_description
1 polymer ?
#
loop_
_entity_poly.entity_id
_entity_poly.type
_entity_poly.pdbx_seq_one_letter_code
_entity_poly.pdbx_strand_id
1 'polypeptide(L)'
;MPALAAEPQAMRFATEEWPPFFSRALPGNGLTGTLIGAVVTRMGYATQIDYFPWRRAMEIGLHDGGYAGVVAMVRNPEREKTCYFSSAVGSRHTVLAYLKDKPVTAGALKDLETVRIGTVGGYSYGEQFDALARSGALAVEPAISDEINVRKLLARRFVAIVIEKRMLRYLLAAERYTQAERDRVETADHLFTTRSVHVCFQHTAQGLMQQRAFDQAAREVDLSRIERDYWRDMQVPGAAPVKP
;
A
#
# COMPACT_ATOMS: atom_id res chain seq x y z
N MET A 1 -27.38 12.09 36.87
CA MET A 1 -26.14 11.32 36.58
C MET A 1 -25.89 11.47 35.09
N PRO A 2 -24.74 11.98 34.59
CA PRO A 2 -24.42 11.94 33.19
C PRO A 2 -24.24 10.45 32.82
N ALA A 3 -24.97 9.98 31.79
CA ALA A 3 -24.75 8.67 31.21
C ALA A 3 -23.32 8.64 30.67
N LEU A 4 -22.47 7.71 31.14
CA LEU A 4 -21.21 7.42 30.46
C LEU A 4 -21.57 7.03 29.03
N ALA A 5 -21.14 7.83 28.05
CA ALA A 5 -21.23 7.46 26.67
C ALA A 5 -20.45 6.15 26.50
N ALA A 6 -21.09 5.09 26.02
CA ALA A 6 -20.42 3.82 25.74
C ALA A 6 -19.28 4.09 24.74
N GLU A 7 -18.11 3.55 25.01
CA GLU A 7 -17.01 3.65 24.04
C GLU A 7 -17.44 3.06 22.68
N PRO A 8 -17.10 3.72 21.56
CA PRO A 8 -17.50 3.24 20.26
C PRO A 8 -16.89 1.85 20.01
N GLN A 9 -17.70 0.94 19.48
CA GLN A 9 -17.25 -0.40 19.10
C GLN A 9 -16.09 -0.30 18.10
N ALA A 10 -15.04 -1.10 18.29
CA ALA A 10 -13.90 -1.10 17.39
C ALA A 10 -14.21 -1.87 16.09
N MET A 11 -13.87 -1.26 14.94
CA MET A 11 -13.79 -1.94 13.65
C MET A 11 -12.34 -2.24 13.36
N ARG A 12 -11.99 -3.55 13.32
CA ARG A 12 -10.61 -4.03 13.20
C ARG A 12 -10.26 -4.36 11.77
N PHE A 13 -9.06 -3.95 11.35
CA PHE A 13 -8.50 -4.24 10.03
C PHE A 13 -7.11 -4.82 10.16
N ALA A 14 -6.77 -5.74 9.26
CA ALA A 14 -5.41 -6.25 9.11
C ALA A 14 -4.68 -5.52 7.97
N THR A 15 -3.40 -5.26 8.17
CA THR A 15 -2.50 -4.68 7.16
C THR A 15 -1.05 -5.07 7.44
N GLU A 16 -0.12 -4.50 6.67
CA GLU A 16 1.33 -4.58 6.92
C GLU A 16 1.92 -3.21 7.21
N GLU A 17 3.16 -3.19 7.70
CA GLU A 17 3.95 -1.96 7.75
C GLU A 17 4.27 -1.52 6.32
N TRP A 18 3.65 -0.43 5.89
CA TRP A 18 3.79 0.14 4.55
C TRP A 18 3.85 1.67 4.61
N PRO A 19 4.89 2.23 5.28
CA PRO A 19 5.01 3.67 5.44
C PRO A 19 5.30 4.37 4.09
N PRO A 20 4.83 5.60 3.89
CA PRO A 20 4.12 6.45 4.85
C PRO A 20 2.60 6.21 4.90
N PHE A 21 2.07 5.20 4.23
CA PHE A 21 0.63 4.94 4.10
C PHE A 21 0.05 4.21 5.31
N PHE A 22 0.74 3.17 5.79
CA PHE A 22 0.41 2.44 7.00
C PHE A 22 1.66 2.21 7.86
N SER A 23 1.65 2.69 9.09
CA SER A 23 2.68 2.39 10.08
C SER A 23 2.18 2.72 11.48
N ARG A 24 2.45 1.81 12.42
CA ARG A 24 2.17 2.06 13.85
C ARG A 24 3.03 3.19 14.45
N ALA A 25 4.13 3.53 13.80
CA ALA A 25 5.03 4.61 14.22
C ALA A 25 4.59 6.00 13.72
N LEU A 26 3.59 6.08 12.82
CA LEU A 26 3.14 7.33 12.24
C LEU A 26 1.81 7.81 12.82
N PRO A 27 1.57 9.13 12.91
CA PRO A 27 0.30 9.69 13.33
C PRO A 27 -0.86 9.10 12.52
N GLY A 28 -1.98 8.77 13.19
CA GLY A 28 -3.16 8.18 12.55
C GLY A 28 -2.90 6.84 11.84
N ASN A 29 -1.86 6.10 12.23
CA ASN A 29 -1.39 4.90 11.54
C ASN A 29 -0.92 5.15 10.09
N GLY A 30 -0.45 6.35 9.77
CA GLY A 30 -0.03 6.75 8.43
C GLY A 30 -1.16 7.39 7.61
N LEU A 31 -0.87 7.82 6.37
CA LEU A 31 -1.84 8.52 5.54
C LEU A 31 -3.13 7.72 5.34
N THR A 32 -3.03 6.49 4.83
CA THR A 32 -4.23 5.69 4.53
C THR A 32 -4.93 5.26 5.81
N GLY A 33 -4.18 5.05 6.91
CA GLY A 33 -4.74 4.84 8.24
C GLY A 33 -5.60 6.03 8.69
N THR A 34 -5.12 7.26 8.50
CA THR A 34 -5.85 8.50 8.80
C THR A 34 -7.12 8.63 7.95
N LEU A 35 -7.03 8.34 6.64
CA LEU A 35 -8.17 8.41 5.72
C LEU A 35 -9.27 7.40 6.11
N ILE A 36 -8.89 6.15 6.35
CA ILE A 36 -9.83 5.09 6.76
C ILE A 36 -10.41 5.42 8.15
N GLY A 37 -9.57 5.90 9.07
CA GLY A 37 -10.00 6.31 10.39
C GLY A 37 -11.10 7.38 10.37
N ALA A 38 -10.97 8.37 9.50
CA ALA A 38 -11.99 9.41 9.32
C ALA A 38 -13.33 8.84 8.84
N VAL A 39 -13.30 7.90 7.87
CA VAL A 39 -14.52 7.25 7.37
C VAL A 39 -15.15 6.35 8.43
N VAL A 40 -14.34 5.54 9.12
CA VAL A 40 -14.81 4.62 10.18
C VAL A 40 -15.40 5.39 11.36
N THR A 41 -14.79 6.52 11.74
CA THR A 41 -15.34 7.43 12.75
C THR A 41 -16.70 8.00 12.31
N ARG A 42 -16.85 8.35 11.04
CA ARG A 42 -18.13 8.82 10.48
C ARG A 42 -19.21 7.73 10.52
N MET A 43 -18.83 6.45 10.47
CA MET A 43 -19.73 5.30 10.68
C MET A 43 -20.09 5.06 12.15
N GLY A 44 -19.49 5.78 13.11
CA GLY A 44 -19.73 5.61 14.55
C GLY A 44 -18.85 4.54 15.21
N TYR A 45 -17.75 4.09 14.57
CA TYR A 45 -16.83 3.10 15.11
C TYR A 45 -15.48 3.73 15.44
N ALA A 46 -14.75 3.09 16.38
CA ALA A 46 -13.31 3.29 16.55
C ALA A 46 -12.53 2.42 15.57
N THR A 47 -11.43 2.94 15.02
CA THR A 47 -10.57 2.18 14.11
C THR A 47 -9.48 1.47 14.88
N GLN A 48 -9.32 0.17 14.65
CA GLN A 48 -8.18 -0.61 15.12
C GLN A 48 -7.45 -1.23 13.92
N ILE A 49 -6.14 -1.06 13.85
CA ILE A 49 -5.30 -1.59 12.77
C ILE A 49 -4.24 -2.50 13.37
N ASP A 50 -4.23 -3.76 12.91
CA ASP A 50 -3.26 -4.76 13.33
C ASP A 50 -2.32 -5.08 12.17
N TYR A 51 -1.01 -5.17 12.48
CA TYR A 51 0.06 -5.27 11.51
C TYR A 51 0.66 -6.66 11.47
N PHE A 52 0.70 -7.25 10.27
CA PHE A 52 1.26 -8.58 9.98
C PHE A 52 2.08 -8.52 8.68
N PRO A 53 2.93 -9.51 8.39
CA PRO A 53 3.43 -9.69 7.03
C PRO A 53 2.26 -9.82 6.04
N TRP A 54 2.35 -9.23 4.85
CA TRP A 54 1.22 -9.04 3.93
C TRP A 54 0.36 -10.29 3.69
N ARG A 55 1.00 -11.43 3.38
CA ARG A 55 0.24 -12.69 3.18
C ARG A 55 -0.59 -13.09 4.39
N ARG A 56 -0.03 -12.89 5.60
CA ARG A 56 -0.74 -13.17 6.84
C ARG A 56 -1.83 -12.14 7.12
N ALA A 57 -1.61 -10.87 6.78
CA ALA A 57 -2.64 -9.84 6.89
C ALA A 57 -3.86 -10.18 6.01
N MET A 58 -3.63 -10.62 4.78
CA MET A 58 -4.71 -11.09 3.90
C MET A 58 -5.45 -12.30 4.48
N GLU A 59 -4.74 -13.30 4.98
CA GLU A 59 -5.34 -14.51 5.57
C GLU A 59 -6.21 -14.16 6.78
N ILE A 60 -5.65 -13.42 7.74
CA ILE A 60 -6.37 -13.03 8.96
C ILE A 60 -7.54 -12.09 8.63
N GLY A 61 -7.28 -11.01 7.89
CA GLY A 61 -8.29 -9.99 7.63
C GLY A 61 -9.48 -10.50 6.81
N LEU A 62 -9.29 -11.51 5.94
CA LEU A 62 -10.36 -12.04 5.10
C LEU A 62 -11.09 -13.24 5.71
N HIS A 63 -10.50 -13.95 6.69
CA HIS A 63 -11.06 -15.20 7.17
C HIS A 63 -11.27 -15.27 8.69
N ASP A 64 -10.65 -14.39 9.48
CA ASP A 64 -10.92 -14.32 10.93
C ASP A 64 -12.08 -13.36 11.21
N GLY A 65 -13.16 -13.88 11.80
CA GLY A 65 -14.37 -13.11 12.12
C GLY A 65 -14.18 -11.96 13.12
N GLY A 66 -13.00 -11.85 13.75
CA GLY A 66 -12.61 -10.70 14.57
C GLY A 66 -12.21 -9.46 13.76
N TYR A 67 -12.11 -9.57 12.43
CA TYR A 67 -11.72 -8.48 11.53
C TYR A 67 -12.84 -8.12 10.55
N ALA A 68 -12.93 -6.85 10.19
CA ALA A 68 -13.81 -6.38 9.14
C ALA A 68 -13.23 -6.65 7.74
N GLY A 69 -11.89 -6.68 7.62
CA GLY A 69 -11.22 -6.89 6.35
C GLY A 69 -9.73 -6.54 6.36
N VAL A 70 -9.19 -6.38 5.16
CA VAL A 70 -7.81 -5.98 4.88
C VAL A 70 -7.78 -4.59 4.26
N VAL A 71 -6.82 -3.77 4.66
CA VAL A 71 -6.65 -2.42 4.11
C VAL A 71 -5.41 -2.30 3.24
N ALA A 72 -5.36 -1.28 2.38
CA ALA A 72 -4.38 -1.05 1.32
C ALA A 72 -4.43 -2.07 0.17
N MET A 73 -5.60 -2.64 -0.10
CA MET A 73 -5.76 -3.64 -1.15
C MET A 73 -5.89 -2.98 -2.54
N VAL A 74 -5.09 -3.44 -3.50
CA VAL A 74 -5.30 -3.14 -4.92
C VAL A 74 -6.36 -4.08 -5.49
N ARG A 75 -7.35 -3.51 -6.15
CA ARG A 75 -8.43 -4.26 -6.79
C ARG A 75 -7.94 -5.00 -8.03
N ASN A 76 -8.30 -6.27 -8.15
CA ASN A 76 -8.12 -7.08 -9.34
C ASN A 76 -9.21 -8.16 -9.41
N PRO A 77 -9.44 -8.80 -10.60
CA PRO A 77 -10.55 -9.76 -10.80
C PRO A 77 -10.52 -10.97 -9.86
N GLU A 78 -9.33 -11.41 -9.44
CA GLU A 78 -9.19 -12.56 -8.53
C GLU A 78 -9.63 -12.21 -7.11
N ARG A 79 -9.21 -11.04 -6.64
CA ARG A 79 -9.56 -10.55 -5.30
C ARG A 79 -11.02 -10.17 -5.18
N GLU A 80 -11.66 -9.70 -6.26
CA GLU A 80 -13.09 -9.41 -6.31
C GLU A 80 -13.97 -10.62 -5.98
N LYS A 81 -13.44 -11.83 -6.19
CA LYS A 81 -14.13 -13.08 -5.83
C LYS A 81 -14.05 -13.40 -4.34
N THR A 82 -13.11 -12.78 -3.61
CA THR A 82 -12.79 -13.15 -2.23
C THR A 82 -13.19 -12.10 -1.20
N CYS A 83 -13.51 -10.87 -1.62
CA CYS A 83 -13.92 -9.79 -0.73
C CYS A 83 -14.75 -8.71 -1.44
N TYR A 84 -15.41 -7.88 -0.65
CA TYR A 84 -16.13 -6.70 -1.13
C TYR A 84 -15.24 -5.46 -1.04
N PHE A 85 -14.90 -4.90 -2.19
CA PHE A 85 -14.06 -3.70 -2.25
C PHE A 85 -14.87 -2.44 -1.93
N SER A 86 -14.31 -1.57 -1.10
CA SER A 86 -14.82 -0.21 -0.90
C SER A 86 -14.60 0.67 -2.13
N SER A 87 -15.17 1.87 -2.13
CA SER A 87 -14.67 3.00 -2.91
C SER A 87 -13.18 3.25 -2.60
N ALA A 88 -12.49 3.97 -3.49
CA ALA A 88 -11.06 4.25 -3.31
C ALA A 88 -10.81 5.10 -2.05
N VAL A 89 -9.83 4.71 -1.25
CA VAL A 89 -9.37 5.44 -0.05
C VAL A 89 -7.99 6.10 -0.25
N GLY A 90 -7.46 6.05 -1.45
CA GLY A 90 -6.18 6.61 -1.82
C GLY A 90 -5.66 6.00 -3.11
N SER A 91 -4.43 6.32 -3.45
CA SER A 91 -3.76 5.80 -4.63
C SER A 91 -2.31 5.47 -4.35
N ARG A 92 -1.74 4.58 -5.17
CA ARG A 92 -0.31 4.28 -5.17
C ARG A 92 0.27 4.48 -6.55
N HIS A 93 1.47 5.03 -6.60
CA HIS A 93 2.26 5.20 -7.81
C HIS A 93 3.42 4.20 -7.80
N THR A 94 3.24 3.10 -8.52
CA THR A 94 4.27 2.05 -8.63
C THR A 94 5.33 2.47 -9.64
N VAL A 95 6.59 2.17 -9.33
CA VAL A 95 7.75 2.45 -10.19
C VAL A 95 8.69 1.24 -10.24
N LEU A 96 9.50 1.17 -11.28
CA LEU A 96 10.68 0.32 -11.30
C LEU A 96 11.86 1.12 -10.75
N ALA A 97 12.45 0.69 -9.64
CA ALA A 97 13.65 1.31 -9.08
C ALA A 97 14.89 0.47 -9.39
N TYR A 98 15.98 1.12 -9.79
CA TYR A 98 17.24 0.51 -10.19
C TYR A 98 18.44 1.40 -9.78
N LEU A 99 19.66 0.90 -9.93
CA LEU A 99 20.86 1.67 -9.63
C LEU A 99 21.35 2.40 -10.90
N LYS A 100 21.71 3.69 -10.78
CA LYS A 100 22.19 4.55 -11.87
C LYS A 100 23.37 3.96 -12.64
N ASP A 101 24.27 3.25 -11.94
CA ASP A 101 25.43 2.60 -12.56
C ASP A 101 25.09 1.26 -13.22
N LYS A 102 23.84 0.81 -13.14
CA LYS A 102 23.28 -0.33 -13.87
C LYS A 102 21.88 0.02 -14.36
N PRO A 103 21.76 0.96 -15.31
CA PRO A 103 20.46 1.46 -15.75
C PRO A 103 19.64 0.35 -16.42
N VAL A 104 18.33 0.42 -16.22
CA VAL A 104 17.36 -0.44 -16.91
C VAL A 104 16.68 0.40 -17.99
N THR A 105 16.94 0.07 -19.25
CA THR A 105 16.29 0.70 -20.40
C THR A 105 15.14 -0.19 -20.85
N ALA A 106 13.90 0.26 -20.61
CA ALA A 106 12.70 -0.45 -21.01
C ALA A 106 11.63 0.57 -21.42
N GLY A 107 11.05 0.42 -22.58
CA GLY A 107 9.91 1.20 -23.08
C GLY A 107 8.57 0.60 -22.62
N ALA A 108 8.55 -0.70 -22.34
CA ALA A 108 7.37 -1.45 -21.90
C ALA A 108 7.78 -2.59 -20.94
N LEU A 109 6.81 -3.15 -20.22
CA LEU A 109 7.04 -4.24 -19.26
C LEU A 109 7.68 -5.49 -19.90
N LYS A 110 7.36 -5.81 -21.14
CA LYS A 110 7.95 -6.93 -21.89
C LYS A 110 9.47 -6.80 -22.08
N ASP A 111 9.98 -5.57 -22.10
CA ASP A 111 11.41 -5.32 -22.28
C ASP A 111 12.24 -5.70 -21.04
N LEU A 112 11.58 -6.11 -19.96
CA LEU A 112 12.19 -6.54 -18.70
C LEU A 112 12.47 -8.06 -18.62
N GLU A 113 12.32 -8.83 -19.68
CA GLU A 113 12.45 -10.30 -19.69
C GLU A 113 13.80 -10.79 -19.14
N THR A 114 14.88 -10.06 -19.37
CA THR A 114 16.23 -10.40 -18.90
C THR A 114 16.59 -9.75 -17.56
N VAL A 115 15.68 -8.96 -16.99
CA VAL A 115 15.91 -8.21 -15.76
C VAL A 115 15.47 -9.04 -14.55
N ARG A 116 16.39 -9.29 -13.61
CA ARG A 116 16.04 -9.90 -12.31
C ARG A 116 15.40 -8.87 -11.40
N ILE A 117 14.10 -9.03 -11.15
CA ILE A 117 13.24 -8.05 -10.48
C ILE A 117 12.83 -8.53 -9.09
N GLY A 118 13.10 -7.72 -8.06
CA GLY A 118 12.58 -7.94 -6.72
C GLY A 118 11.11 -7.45 -6.60
N THR A 119 10.27 -8.28 -6.01
CA THR A 119 8.85 -8.00 -5.75
C THR A 119 8.51 -8.32 -4.30
N VAL A 120 7.32 -7.94 -3.81
CA VAL A 120 6.80 -8.41 -2.51
C VAL A 120 5.79 -9.53 -2.74
N GLY A 121 5.95 -10.61 -2.00
CA GLY A 121 5.10 -11.79 -2.13
C GLY A 121 3.63 -11.48 -1.81
N GLY A 122 2.74 -11.77 -2.76
CA GLY A 122 1.30 -11.52 -2.63
C GLY A 122 0.84 -10.13 -3.06
N TYR A 123 1.76 -9.22 -3.46
CA TYR A 123 1.37 -7.95 -4.09
C TYR A 123 0.82 -8.17 -5.50
N SER A 124 0.02 -7.21 -5.95
CA SER A 124 -0.39 -7.06 -7.34
C SER A 124 0.16 -5.74 -7.86
N TYR A 125 0.93 -5.78 -8.92
CA TYR A 125 1.53 -4.61 -9.56
C TYR A 125 0.78 -4.15 -10.81
N GLY A 126 -0.30 -4.83 -11.13
CA GLY A 126 -1.15 -4.59 -12.28
C GLY A 126 -1.26 -5.83 -13.17
N GLU A 127 -2.39 -5.94 -13.85
CA GLU A 127 -2.76 -7.15 -14.60
C GLU A 127 -1.68 -7.58 -15.59
N GLN A 128 -1.13 -6.64 -16.34
CA GLN A 128 -0.09 -6.93 -17.33
C GLN A 128 1.21 -7.43 -16.69
N PHE A 129 1.71 -6.75 -15.64
CA PHE A 129 2.91 -7.21 -14.92
C PHE A 129 2.67 -8.57 -14.26
N ASP A 130 1.53 -8.71 -13.57
CA ASP A 130 1.18 -9.93 -12.86
C ASP A 130 1.01 -11.13 -13.82
N ALA A 131 0.50 -10.90 -15.02
CA ALA A 131 0.38 -11.93 -16.07
C ALA A 131 1.77 -12.36 -16.59
N LEU A 132 2.64 -11.40 -16.91
CA LEU A 132 4.01 -11.69 -17.36
C LEU A 132 4.84 -12.41 -16.28
N ALA A 133 4.67 -12.03 -15.01
CA ALA A 133 5.32 -12.71 -13.89
C ALA A 133 4.81 -14.16 -13.71
N ARG A 134 3.49 -14.39 -13.79
CA ARG A 134 2.91 -15.73 -13.69
C ARG A 134 3.29 -16.66 -14.84
N SER A 135 3.42 -16.14 -16.05
CA SER A 135 3.84 -16.93 -17.22
C SER A 135 5.35 -17.26 -17.22
N GLY A 136 6.12 -16.65 -16.29
CA GLY A 136 7.58 -16.80 -16.29
C GLY A 136 8.30 -15.94 -17.32
N ALA A 137 7.58 -15.05 -18.04
CA ALA A 137 8.19 -14.11 -18.98
C ALA A 137 9.02 -13.04 -18.28
N LEU A 138 8.76 -12.75 -17.00
CA LEU A 138 9.59 -11.89 -16.16
C LEU A 138 10.28 -12.72 -15.05
N ALA A 139 11.58 -12.51 -14.88
CA ALA A 139 12.36 -13.13 -13.80
C ALA A 139 12.13 -12.37 -12.46
N VAL A 140 11.01 -12.68 -11.78
CA VAL A 140 10.64 -12.05 -10.50
C VAL A 140 11.03 -12.91 -9.32
N GLU A 141 11.56 -12.27 -8.26
CA GLU A 141 11.90 -12.91 -6.99
C GLU A 141 11.15 -12.20 -5.85
N PRO A 142 10.19 -12.89 -5.18
CA PRO A 142 9.45 -12.29 -4.09
C PRO A 142 10.27 -12.20 -2.81
N ALA A 143 10.21 -11.05 -2.13
CA ALA A 143 10.66 -10.84 -0.76
C ALA A 143 9.47 -10.70 0.18
N ILE A 144 9.72 -10.64 1.48
CA ILE A 144 8.67 -10.48 2.49
C ILE A 144 8.29 -9.01 2.72
N SER A 145 9.09 -8.04 2.25
CA SER A 145 8.81 -6.61 2.37
C SER A 145 9.57 -5.76 1.35
N ASP A 146 9.07 -4.54 1.12
CA ASP A 146 9.75 -3.52 0.30
C ASP A 146 11.12 -3.13 0.88
N GLU A 147 11.26 -3.06 2.20
CA GLU A 147 12.54 -2.77 2.85
C GLU A 147 13.63 -3.79 2.49
N ILE A 148 13.29 -5.08 2.48
CA ILE A 148 14.23 -6.13 2.08
C ILE A 148 14.59 -5.98 0.61
N ASN A 149 13.65 -5.62 -0.26
CA ASN A 149 13.93 -5.37 -1.67
C ASN A 149 14.87 -4.19 -1.87
N VAL A 150 14.69 -3.08 -1.16
CA VAL A 150 15.61 -1.92 -1.21
C VAL A 150 17.02 -2.33 -0.78
N ARG A 151 17.15 -3.08 0.32
CA ARG A 151 18.46 -3.58 0.77
C ARG A 151 19.13 -4.51 -0.25
N LYS A 152 18.36 -5.41 -0.87
CA LYS A 152 18.83 -6.31 -1.91
C LYS A 152 19.25 -5.55 -3.18
N LEU A 153 18.53 -4.49 -3.57
CA LEU A 153 18.87 -3.63 -4.68
C LEU A 153 20.21 -2.92 -4.43
N LEU A 154 20.36 -2.25 -3.28
CA LEU A 154 21.60 -1.55 -2.92
C LEU A 154 22.80 -2.51 -2.81
N ALA A 155 22.56 -3.75 -2.38
CA ALA A 155 23.54 -4.83 -2.35
C ALA A 155 23.74 -5.54 -3.72
N ARG A 156 23.15 -5.02 -4.81
CA ARG A 156 23.26 -5.54 -6.19
C ARG A 156 22.78 -7.00 -6.36
N ARG A 157 21.90 -7.49 -5.47
CA ARG A 157 21.29 -8.81 -5.57
C ARG A 157 20.15 -8.83 -6.57
N PHE A 158 19.53 -7.67 -6.84
CA PHE A 158 18.58 -7.44 -7.91
C PHE A 158 19.12 -6.41 -8.89
N VAL A 159 18.68 -6.48 -10.13
CA VAL A 159 18.91 -5.44 -11.13
C VAL A 159 17.91 -4.29 -10.91
N ALA A 160 16.67 -4.64 -10.58
CA ALA A 160 15.61 -3.69 -10.28
C ALA A 160 14.65 -4.24 -9.23
N ILE A 161 13.83 -3.37 -8.65
CA ILE A 161 12.72 -3.72 -7.78
C ILE A 161 11.46 -2.97 -8.22
N VAL A 162 10.28 -3.59 -8.03
CA VAL A 162 8.99 -2.90 -8.19
C VAL A 162 8.51 -2.43 -6.83
N ILE A 163 8.29 -1.12 -6.68
CA ILE A 163 7.98 -0.50 -5.40
C ILE A 163 7.05 0.71 -5.57
N GLU A 164 6.30 1.08 -4.55
CA GLU A 164 5.60 2.36 -4.51
C GLU A 164 6.61 3.51 -4.30
N LYS A 165 6.46 4.60 -5.07
CA LYS A 165 7.46 5.69 -5.16
C LYS A 165 7.65 6.45 -3.85
N ARG A 166 6.58 6.73 -3.10
CA ARG A 166 6.66 7.41 -1.79
C ARG A 166 7.23 6.48 -0.72
N MET A 167 6.88 5.19 -0.79
CA MET A 167 7.47 4.15 0.07
C MET A 167 8.99 4.06 -0.14
N LEU A 168 9.45 4.03 -1.39
CA LEU A 168 10.89 4.05 -1.70
C LEU A 168 11.59 5.26 -1.09
N ARG A 169 11.02 6.46 -1.27
CA ARG A 169 11.59 7.69 -0.70
C ARG A 169 11.63 7.66 0.81
N TYR A 170 10.55 7.19 1.45
CA TYR A 170 10.48 7.04 2.89
C TYR A 170 11.55 6.10 3.43
N LEU A 171 11.70 4.93 2.81
CA LEU A 171 12.72 3.95 3.21
C LEU A 171 14.14 4.49 3.04
N LEU A 172 14.42 5.13 1.90
CA LEU A 172 15.73 5.71 1.64
C LEU A 172 16.05 6.92 2.54
N ALA A 173 15.05 7.63 3.07
CA ALA A 173 15.27 8.72 4.02
C ALA A 173 15.71 8.25 5.41
N ALA A 174 15.61 6.96 5.74
CA ALA A 174 16.05 6.42 7.02
C ALA A 174 17.57 6.62 7.21
N GLU A 175 17.99 6.91 8.45
CA GLU A 175 19.39 7.20 8.82
C GLU A 175 20.39 6.10 8.45
N ARG A 176 19.91 4.86 8.34
CA ARG A 176 20.74 3.70 7.94
C ARG A 176 21.30 3.79 6.53
N TYR A 177 20.76 4.67 5.67
CA TYR A 177 21.26 4.86 4.31
C TYR A 177 22.01 6.18 4.20
N THR A 178 23.20 6.11 3.64
CA THR A 178 24.02 7.28 3.34
C THR A 178 23.46 8.08 2.18
N GLN A 179 23.82 9.35 2.06
CA GLN A 179 23.42 10.15 0.91
C GLN A 179 23.93 9.53 -0.40
N ALA A 180 25.14 8.99 -0.42
CA ALA A 180 25.72 8.32 -1.58
C ALA A 180 24.88 7.08 -2.03
N GLU A 181 24.32 6.31 -1.09
CA GLU A 181 23.43 5.20 -1.43
C GLU A 181 22.09 5.68 -2.00
N ARG A 182 21.52 6.74 -1.43
CA ARG A 182 20.28 7.37 -1.92
C ARG A 182 20.44 7.88 -3.35
N ASP A 183 21.55 8.57 -3.62
CA ASP A 183 21.84 9.17 -4.92
C ASP A 183 22.08 8.14 -6.03
N ARG A 184 22.37 6.89 -5.67
CA ARG A 184 22.52 5.79 -6.63
C ARG A 184 21.21 5.23 -7.14
N VAL A 185 20.10 5.47 -6.45
CA VAL A 185 18.80 4.90 -6.84
C VAL A 185 18.09 5.83 -7.81
N GLU A 186 17.56 5.27 -8.87
CA GLU A 186 16.76 5.94 -9.89
C GLU A 186 15.47 5.18 -10.17
N THR A 187 14.47 5.83 -10.77
CA THR A 187 13.16 5.22 -11.06
C THR A 187 12.73 5.42 -12.49
N ALA A 188 12.13 4.37 -13.08
CA ALA A 188 11.33 4.47 -14.30
C ALA A 188 9.85 4.50 -13.93
N ASP A 189 9.23 5.66 -14.13
CA ASP A 189 7.86 5.94 -13.69
C ASP A 189 6.81 5.54 -14.73
N HIS A 190 7.20 5.46 -16.00
CA HIS A 190 6.30 5.27 -17.15
C HIS A 190 5.84 3.81 -17.35
N LEU A 191 6.46 2.84 -16.68
CA LEU A 191 6.16 1.41 -16.86
C LEU A 191 4.88 0.96 -16.15
N PHE A 192 4.42 1.73 -15.17
CA PHE A 192 3.25 1.39 -14.37
C PHE A 192 2.24 2.54 -14.32
N THR A 193 0.97 2.19 -14.23
CA THR A 193 -0.10 3.18 -14.02
C THR A 193 -0.36 3.38 -12.53
N THR A 194 -0.78 4.58 -12.15
CA THR A 194 -1.30 4.84 -10.80
C THR A 194 -2.55 3.99 -10.57
N ARG A 195 -2.64 3.34 -9.41
CA ARG A 195 -3.76 2.47 -9.04
C ARG A 195 -4.36 2.91 -7.72
N SER A 196 -5.68 2.82 -7.63
CA SER A 196 -6.39 3.07 -6.37
C SER A 196 -6.14 1.95 -5.36
N VAL A 197 -6.19 2.32 -4.07
CA VAL A 197 -6.19 1.38 -2.95
C VAL A 197 -7.52 1.46 -2.21
N HIS A 198 -7.93 0.35 -1.64
CA HIS A 198 -9.26 0.11 -1.11
C HIS A 198 -9.21 -0.64 0.21
N VAL A 199 -10.31 -0.61 0.96
CA VAL A 199 -10.61 -1.61 1.97
C VAL A 199 -11.24 -2.82 1.27
N CYS A 200 -10.79 -4.02 1.61
CA CYS A 200 -11.33 -5.29 1.15
C CYS A 200 -12.07 -5.91 2.34
N PHE A 201 -13.38 -5.74 2.41
CA PHE A 201 -14.22 -6.30 3.47
C PHE A 201 -14.46 -7.80 3.23
N GLN A 202 -14.60 -8.57 4.29
CA GLN A 202 -14.83 -10.02 4.18
C GLN A 202 -16.01 -10.37 3.29
N HIS A 203 -15.93 -11.48 2.56
CA HIS A 203 -16.97 -11.97 1.67
C HIS A 203 -18.10 -12.67 2.46
N THR A 204 -18.75 -11.91 3.36
CA THR A 204 -19.85 -12.32 4.22
C THR A 204 -21.02 -11.32 4.11
N ALA A 205 -22.20 -11.69 4.61
CA ALA A 205 -23.32 -10.77 4.67
C ALA A 205 -22.99 -9.51 5.50
N GLN A 206 -22.29 -9.68 6.62
CA GLN A 206 -21.82 -8.57 7.45
C GLN A 206 -20.80 -7.70 6.71
N GLY A 207 -19.81 -8.31 6.03
CA GLY A 207 -18.81 -7.58 5.26
C GLY A 207 -19.44 -6.77 4.12
N LEU A 208 -20.48 -7.28 3.45
CA LEU A 208 -21.22 -6.52 2.46
C LEU A 208 -21.95 -5.30 3.07
N MET A 209 -22.56 -5.48 4.25
CA MET A 209 -23.20 -4.35 4.96
C MET A 209 -22.16 -3.30 5.38
N GLN A 210 -21.04 -3.72 5.91
CA GLN A 210 -19.93 -2.83 6.31
C GLN A 210 -19.34 -2.08 5.12
N GLN A 211 -19.14 -2.75 3.98
CA GLN A 211 -18.68 -2.13 2.74
C GLN A 211 -19.63 -1.03 2.26
N ARG A 212 -20.94 -1.30 2.24
CA ARG A 212 -21.96 -0.31 1.82
C ARG A 212 -22.02 0.90 2.77
N ALA A 213 -21.96 0.64 4.08
CA ALA A 213 -21.94 1.71 5.09
C ALA A 213 -20.65 2.54 4.98
N PHE A 214 -19.49 1.90 4.73
CA PHE A 214 -18.24 2.58 4.49
C PHE A 214 -18.30 3.48 3.26
N ASP A 215 -18.80 2.99 2.14
CA ASP A 215 -18.92 3.77 0.90
C ASP A 215 -19.90 4.94 1.05
N GLN A 216 -20.95 4.78 1.84
CA GLN A 216 -21.85 5.89 2.16
C GLN A 216 -21.12 6.95 3.01
N ALA A 217 -20.46 6.54 4.10
CA ALA A 217 -19.73 7.45 4.97
C ALA A 217 -18.56 8.16 4.23
N ALA A 218 -17.87 7.45 3.33
CA ALA A 218 -16.79 8.01 2.55
C ALA A 218 -17.20 9.19 1.66
N ARG A 219 -18.45 9.22 1.19
CA ARG A 219 -18.98 10.36 0.41
C ARG A 219 -19.17 11.63 1.24
N GLU A 220 -19.26 11.49 2.56
CA GLU A 220 -19.46 12.59 3.50
C GLU A 220 -18.15 13.11 4.09
N VAL A 221 -17.02 12.47 3.74
CA VAL A 221 -15.67 12.81 4.23
C VAL A 221 -14.85 13.39 3.07
N ASP A 222 -14.28 14.57 3.26
CA ASP A 222 -13.34 15.15 2.27
C ASP A 222 -11.95 14.49 2.41
N LEU A 223 -11.83 13.29 1.83
CA LEU A 223 -10.58 12.52 1.83
C LEU A 223 -9.43 13.29 1.18
N SER A 224 -9.71 14.09 0.15
CA SER A 224 -8.69 14.88 -0.54
C SER A 224 -8.13 15.99 0.37
N ARG A 225 -8.96 16.62 1.18
CA ARG A 225 -8.52 17.59 2.17
C ARG A 225 -7.65 16.93 3.23
N ILE A 226 -8.09 15.79 3.77
CA ILE A 226 -7.33 15.04 4.79
C ILE A 226 -5.96 14.64 4.23
N GLU A 227 -5.88 14.16 2.99
CA GLU A 227 -4.61 13.81 2.34
C GLU A 227 -3.70 15.03 2.21
N ARG A 228 -4.21 16.18 1.73
CA ARG A 228 -3.42 17.42 1.63
C ARG A 228 -2.91 17.89 2.99
N ASP A 229 -3.77 17.88 3.99
CA ASP A 229 -3.43 18.30 5.35
C ASP A 229 -2.38 17.36 5.96
N TYR A 230 -2.55 16.05 5.79
CA TYR A 230 -1.58 15.04 6.24
C TYR A 230 -0.19 15.28 5.65
N TRP A 231 -0.07 15.52 4.34
CA TRP A 231 1.23 15.77 3.70
C TRP A 231 1.84 17.11 4.10
N ARG A 232 1.03 18.13 4.36
CA ARG A 232 1.51 19.42 4.88
C ARG A 232 2.09 19.28 6.28
N ASP A 233 1.42 18.52 7.15
CA ASP A 233 1.78 18.39 8.56
C ASP A 233 2.89 17.36 8.79
N MET A 234 2.98 16.37 7.89
CA MET A 234 4.10 15.42 7.83
C MET A 234 5.31 16.10 7.18
N GLN A 235 6.21 16.64 8.01
CA GLN A 235 7.54 17.09 7.57
C GLN A 235 8.42 15.87 7.22
N VAL A 236 8.02 15.07 6.24
CA VAL A 236 8.87 13.98 5.74
C VAL A 236 9.89 14.58 4.78
N PRO A 237 11.19 14.51 5.05
CA PRO A 237 12.21 14.92 4.10
C PRO A 237 11.98 14.18 2.77
N GLY A 238 11.73 14.91 1.70
CA GLY A 238 11.51 14.34 0.37
C GLY A 238 10.05 14.09 -0.05
N ALA A 239 9.05 14.36 0.77
CA ALA A 239 7.62 14.28 0.42
C ALA A 239 7.12 15.60 -0.23
N ALA A 240 7.77 16.07 -1.30
CA ALA A 240 7.13 17.08 -2.13
C ALA A 240 5.90 16.47 -2.82
N PRO A 241 4.77 17.17 -2.91
CA PRO A 241 3.58 16.67 -3.59
C PRO A 241 3.93 16.30 -5.03
N VAL A 242 3.59 15.06 -5.41
CA VAL A 242 3.58 14.68 -6.82
C VAL A 242 2.51 15.57 -7.46
N LYS A 243 2.90 16.48 -8.35
CA LYS A 243 1.92 17.23 -9.16
C LYS A 243 1.05 16.23 -9.90
N PRO A 244 -0.26 16.52 -10.01
CA PRO A 244 -1.22 15.67 -10.72
C PRO A 244 -0.83 15.42 -12.17
#